data_22c8b6da123342e7827a5f694fd3941d
#
_entry.id   22c8b6da123342e7827a5f694fd3941d
#
_cell.length_a   1.000
_cell.length_b   1.000
_cell.length_c   1.000
_cell.angle_alpha   90.00
_cell.angle_beta   90.00
_cell.angle_gamma   90.00
#
_symmetry.space_group_name_H-M   'P 1'
#
loop_
_entity.id
_entity.type
_entity.pdbx_description
1 polymer ?
#
loop_
_entity_poly.entity_id
_entity_poly.type
_entity_poly.pdbx_seq_one_letter_code
_entity_poly.pdbx_strand_id
1 'polypeptide(L)'
;MIKVELNEIAGFKSAVMAMRNPMNSWWKSDSHMQTVIDDNGQHEEFVLGDNDLKLMQNLNSAGVEHRTFARMIQVWVTIDAPLYWWKEMDRYTVGKTQVSCSTMHKIHAKEFELDDFSHEHLISEGVEIMNDYIIPALNSCREIYMDFDHLHEEGMLSPELTCKKDVWWQMIQLLPSSYNQKRTINLNYEVCMKIWKERHNHKLDEWHTLCDFIMGLPFMKDIMKVGE
;
A
#
# COMPACT_ATOMS: atom_id res chain seq x y z
N MET A 1 -12.46 -4.04 -2.43
CA MET A 1 -11.23 -3.94 -3.28
C MET A 1 -10.27 -2.93 -2.65
N ILE A 2 -8.93 -3.08 -2.79
CA ILE A 2 -7.97 -2.17 -2.15
C ILE A 2 -8.09 -0.74 -2.71
N LYS A 3 -7.76 0.24 -1.85
CA LYS A 3 -7.67 1.65 -2.24
C LYS A 3 -6.19 2.05 -2.23
N VAL A 4 -5.72 2.65 -3.32
CA VAL A 4 -4.32 3.04 -3.50
C VAL A 4 -4.26 4.53 -3.80
N GLU A 5 -3.56 5.29 -2.96
CA GLU A 5 -3.43 6.74 -3.07
C GLU A 5 -1.95 7.12 -3.14
N LEU A 6 -1.57 7.84 -4.21
CA LEU A 6 -0.24 8.38 -4.35
C LEU A 6 -0.05 9.58 -3.41
N ASN A 7 0.96 9.52 -2.54
CA ASN A 7 1.32 10.65 -1.69
C ASN A 7 2.41 11.52 -2.34
N GLU A 8 3.49 10.89 -2.82
CA GLU A 8 4.64 11.61 -3.36
C GLU A 8 5.48 10.72 -4.27
N ILE A 9 6.13 11.31 -5.25
CA ILE A 9 7.23 10.72 -6.03
C ILE A 9 8.40 11.67 -6.04
N ALA A 10 9.61 11.15 -5.81
CA ALA A 10 10.82 11.96 -5.83
C ALA A 10 12.03 11.18 -6.39
N GLY A 11 13.05 11.92 -6.82
CA GLY A 11 14.35 11.34 -7.15
C GLY A 11 14.69 11.20 -8.63
N PHE A 12 13.81 11.54 -9.57
CA PHE A 12 14.08 11.41 -11.02
C PHE A 12 15.35 12.14 -11.47
N LYS A 13 15.49 13.41 -11.12
CA LYS A 13 16.67 14.21 -11.48
C LYS A 13 17.96 13.55 -10.98
N SER A 14 17.97 13.12 -9.72
CA SER A 14 19.13 12.45 -9.10
C SER A 14 19.42 11.10 -9.74
N ALA A 15 18.40 10.33 -10.06
CA ALA A 15 18.52 9.02 -10.71
C ALA A 15 19.11 9.15 -12.13
N VAL A 16 18.66 10.13 -12.93
CA VAL A 16 19.18 10.42 -14.26
C VAL A 16 20.65 10.80 -14.19
N MET A 17 21.04 11.68 -13.28
CA MET A 17 22.45 12.05 -13.13
C MET A 17 23.30 10.88 -12.67
N ALA A 18 22.81 10.08 -11.73
CA ALA A 18 23.53 8.93 -11.18
C ALA A 18 23.79 7.82 -12.21
N MET A 19 22.82 7.50 -13.09
CA MET A 19 23.02 6.47 -14.12
C MET A 19 24.09 6.83 -15.16
N ARG A 20 24.47 8.12 -15.24
CA ARG A 20 25.52 8.61 -16.16
C ARG A 20 26.92 8.64 -15.51
N ASN A 21 27.03 8.46 -14.19
CA ASN A 21 28.30 8.46 -13.46
C ASN A 21 29.33 7.44 -14.01
N PRO A 22 28.96 6.16 -14.28
CA PRO A 22 29.96 5.16 -14.68
C PRO A 22 30.73 5.52 -15.95
N MET A 23 30.11 6.30 -16.83
CA MET A 23 30.69 6.70 -18.12
C MET A 23 31.05 8.20 -18.18
N ASN A 24 30.95 8.92 -17.04
CA ASN A 24 31.17 10.37 -16.97
C ASN A 24 30.43 11.15 -18.08
N SER A 25 29.17 10.75 -18.35
CA SER A 25 28.43 11.20 -19.53
C SER A 25 27.26 12.17 -19.19
N TRP A 26 27.40 12.98 -18.13
CA TRP A 26 26.37 13.92 -17.66
C TRP A 26 25.93 14.93 -18.72
N TRP A 27 26.90 15.37 -19.55
CA TRP A 27 26.67 16.32 -20.65
C TRP A 27 25.76 15.77 -21.77
N LYS A 28 25.47 14.45 -21.77
CA LYS A 28 24.53 13.80 -22.69
C LYS A 28 23.10 13.77 -22.17
N SER A 29 22.87 14.24 -20.95
CA SER A 29 21.51 14.30 -20.40
C SER A 29 20.70 15.36 -21.13
N ASP A 30 19.49 14.99 -21.51
CA ASP A 30 18.50 15.87 -22.15
C ASP A 30 17.25 16.06 -21.28
N SER A 31 17.25 15.50 -20.06
CA SER A 31 16.21 15.72 -19.06
C SER A 31 16.41 17.07 -18.34
N HIS A 32 15.30 17.72 -17.99
CA HIS A 32 15.32 19.03 -17.33
C HIS A 32 14.10 19.25 -16.41
N MET A 33 14.16 20.30 -15.60
CA MET A 33 12.98 20.79 -14.88
C MET A 33 12.30 21.85 -15.75
N GLN A 34 10.98 21.76 -15.85
CA GLN A 34 10.14 22.71 -16.57
C GLN A 34 9.17 23.34 -15.58
N THR A 35 9.01 24.65 -15.66
CA THR A 35 7.97 25.35 -14.92
C THR A 35 6.64 25.18 -15.64
N VAL A 36 5.65 24.63 -14.94
CA VAL A 36 4.27 24.47 -15.42
C VAL A 36 3.38 25.42 -14.63
N ILE A 37 2.43 26.05 -15.32
CA ILE A 37 1.39 26.89 -14.72
C ILE A 37 0.06 26.28 -15.11
N ASP A 38 -0.67 25.82 -14.12
CA ASP A 38 -2.01 25.23 -14.26
C ASP A 38 -2.97 25.77 -13.21
N ASP A 39 -4.16 25.17 -13.08
CA ASP A 39 -5.18 25.57 -12.12
C ASP A 39 -4.74 25.45 -10.64
N ASN A 40 -3.67 24.69 -10.35
CA ASN A 40 -3.07 24.52 -9.03
C ASN A 40 -1.97 25.55 -8.75
N GLY A 41 -1.64 26.40 -9.73
CA GLY A 41 -0.61 27.44 -9.63
C GLY A 41 0.66 27.10 -10.39
N GLN A 42 1.75 27.78 -10.01
CA GLN A 42 3.07 27.57 -10.62
C GLN A 42 3.83 26.49 -9.85
N HIS A 43 4.29 25.44 -10.55
CA HIS A 43 5.12 24.38 -10.00
C HIS A 43 6.18 23.91 -11.00
N GLU A 44 7.18 23.17 -10.51
CA GLU A 44 8.21 22.56 -11.34
C GLU A 44 7.90 21.09 -11.61
N GLU A 45 7.96 20.68 -12.87
CA GLU A 45 7.77 19.32 -13.32
C GLU A 45 9.07 18.78 -13.95
N PHE A 46 9.36 17.51 -13.69
CA PHE A 46 10.51 16.86 -14.31
C PHE A 46 10.13 16.30 -15.69
N VAL A 47 10.85 16.74 -16.71
CA VAL A 47 10.73 16.26 -18.09
C VAL A 47 11.88 15.29 -18.38
N LEU A 48 11.52 14.02 -18.67
CA LEU A 48 12.48 13.00 -19.05
C LEU A 48 12.78 13.10 -20.56
N GLY A 49 14.05 13.30 -20.89
CA GLY A 49 14.49 13.35 -22.29
C GLY A 49 14.67 11.97 -22.92
N ASP A 50 14.60 11.92 -24.25
CA ASP A 50 14.67 10.66 -25.02
C ASP A 50 15.99 9.90 -24.83
N ASN A 51 17.12 10.60 -24.74
CA ASN A 51 18.43 10.00 -24.50
C ASN A 51 18.52 9.36 -23.12
N ASP A 52 17.92 10.00 -22.11
CA ASP A 52 17.89 9.50 -20.75
C ASP A 52 16.92 8.33 -20.63
N LEU A 53 15.74 8.41 -21.24
CA LEU A 53 14.79 7.31 -21.31
C LEU A 53 15.42 6.07 -21.98
N LYS A 54 16.09 6.24 -23.13
CA LYS A 54 16.77 5.15 -23.81
C LYS A 54 17.86 4.52 -22.95
N LEU A 55 18.60 5.31 -22.19
CA LEU A 55 19.59 4.79 -21.25
C LEU A 55 18.92 4.00 -20.11
N MET A 56 17.83 4.51 -19.50
CA MET A 56 17.05 3.79 -18.49
C MET A 56 16.55 2.44 -19.02
N GLN A 57 15.99 2.41 -20.21
CA GLN A 57 15.52 1.19 -20.88
C GLN A 57 16.64 0.16 -21.07
N ASN A 58 17.81 0.59 -21.55
CA ASN A 58 18.97 -0.28 -21.75
C ASN A 58 19.47 -0.85 -20.42
N LEU A 59 19.60 0.00 -19.39
CA LEU A 59 20.01 -0.43 -18.05
C LEU A 59 18.97 -1.36 -17.41
N ASN A 60 17.67 -1.10 -17.60
CA ASN A 60 16.62 -1.98 -17.12
C ASN A 60 16.66 -3.36 -17.77
N SER A 61 17.01 -3.43 -19.07
CA SER A 61 17.10 -4.68 -19.83
C SER A 61 18.40 -5.45 -19.55
N ALA A 62 19.46 -4.77 -19.12
CA ALA A 62 20.77 -5.37 -18.90
C ALA A 62 20.88 -6.23 -17.63
N GLY A 63 19.96 -6.06 -16.66
CA GLY A 63 19.95 -6.88 -15.46
C GLY A 63 19.72 -6.07 -14.16
N VAL A 64 19.54 -6.78 -13.05
CA VAL A 64 19.22 -6.17 -11.74
C VAL A 64 20.34 -5.27 -11.24
N GLU A 65 21.60 -5.66 -11.48
CA GLU A 65 22.80 -4.93 -11.09
C GLU A 65 22.92 -3.58 -11.81
N HIS A 66 22.32 -3.44 -13.00
CA HIS A 66 22.35 -2.21 -13.79
C HIS A 66 21.18 -1.27 -13.49
N ARG A 67 20.15 -1.73 -12.75
CA ARG A 67 18.95 -0.95 -12.39
C ARG A 67 19.10 -0.08 -11.14
N THR A 68 20.32 0.16 -10.69
CA THR A 68 20.57 0.93 -9.45
C THR A 68 19.93 2.32 -9.49
N PHE A 69 19.84 2.95 -10.66
CA PHE A 69 19.11 4.22 -10.82
C PHE A 69 17.66 4.15 -10.35
N ALA A 70 16.96 3.04 -10.63
CA ALA A 70 15.57 2.86 -10.24
C ALA A 70 15.38 2.78 -8.72
N ARG A 71 16.40 2.40 -7.95
CA ARG A 71 16.40 2.43 -6.48
C ARG A 71 16.43 3.85 -5.91
N MET A 72 16.85 4.84 -6.71
CA MET A 72 16.90 6.25 -6.31
C MET A 72 15.56 6.97 -6.53
N ILE A 73 14.66 6.42 -7.34
CA ILE A 73 13.33 6.98 -7.55
C ILE A 73 12.39 6.40 -6.49
N GLN A 74 11.89 7.25 -5.61
CA GLN A 74 11.08 6.87 -4.47
C GLN A 74 9.61 7.19 -4.70
N VAL A 75 8.73 6.32 -4.23
CA VAL A 75 7.27 6.46 -4.28
C VAL A 75 6.72 6.27 -2.87
N TRP A 76 6.00 7.25 -2.36
CA TRP A 76 5.21 7.11 -1.14
C TRP A 76 3.75 6.93 -1.53
N VAL A 77 3.14 5.87 -1.02
CA VAL A 77 1.76 5.51 -1.33
C VAL A 77 1.04 5.05 -0.07
N THR A 78 -0.21 5.48 0.09
CA THR A 78 -1.10 5.00 1.14
C THR A 78 -2.04 3.96 0.56
N ILE A 79 -2.06 2.78 1.16
CA ILE A 79 -2.89 1.65 0.72
C ILE A 79 -3.80 1.21 1.87
N ASP A 80 -5.09 1.07 1.56
CA ASP A 80 -6.07 0.44 2.43
C ASP A 80 -6.42 -0.93 1.86
N ALA A 81 -6.08 -1.99 2.58
CA ALA A 81 -6.13 -3.36 2.06
C ALA A 81 -6.37 -4.39 3.17
N PRO A 82 -6.92 -5.58 2.85
CA PRO A 82 -7.19 -6.61 3.83
C PRO A 82 -5.90 -7.25 4.38
N LEU A 83 -5.97 -7.72 5.62
CA LEU A 83 -4.83 -8.34 6.31
C LEU A 83 -4.27 -9.55 5.54
N TYR A 84 -5.11 -10.32 4.83
CA TYR A 84 -4.62 -11.44 4.01
C TYR A 84 -3.73 -10.97 2.86
N TRP A 85 -4.02 -9.81 2.24
CA TRP A 85 -3.19 -9.24 1.19
C TRP A 85 -1.88 -8.66 1.77
N TRP A 86 -1.95 -8.00 2.95
CA TRP A 86 -0.77 -7.48 3.62
C TRP A 86 0.25 -8.56 3.96
N LYS A 87 -0.18 -9.78 4.30
CA LYS A 87 0.73 -10.94 4.51
C LYS A 87 1.56 -11.26 3.27
N GLU A 88 0.98 -11.10 2.07
CA GLU A 88 1.71 -11.26 0.82
C GLU A 88 2.65 -10.05 0.55
N MET A 89 2.18 -8.82 0.79
CA MET A 89 2.96 -7.60 0.60
C MET A 89 4.14 -7.51 1.57
N ASP A 90 4.04 -8.07 2.76
CA ASP A 90 5.10 -8.10 3.77
C ASP A 90 6.29 -8.96 3.38
N ARG A 91 6.17 -9.80 2.34
CA ARG A 91 7.30 -10.56 1.76
C ARG A 91 8.29 -9.68 0.98
N TYR A 92 7.86 -8.49 0.56
CA TYR A 92 8.75 -7.49 -0.05
C TYR A 92 9.44 -6.69 1.06
N THR A 93 10.62 -7.15 1.49
CA THR A 93 11.36 -6.57 2.63
C THR A 93 12.45 -5.59 2.22
N VAL A 94 13.01 -5.75 1.03
CA VAL A 94 14.12 -4.92 0.55
C VAL A 94 13.59 -3.76 -0.29
N GLY A 95 13.99 -2.53 0.05
CA GLY A 95 13.55 -1.32 -0.67
C GLY A 95 12.11 -0.91 -0.38
N LYS A 96 11.55 -1.38 0.75
CA LYS A 96 10.24 -1.00 1.27
C LYS A 96 10.37 -0.57 2.73
N THR A 97 9.72 0.52 3.08
CA THR A 97 9.47 0.93 4.47
C THR A 97 7.98 1.18 4.63
N GLN A 98 7.40 0.88 5.79
CA GLN A 98 5.96 1.03 6.01
C GLN A 98 5.62 1.46 7.43
N VAL A 99 4.52 2.21 7.54
CA VAL A 99 3.87 2.56 8.81
C VAL A 99 2.40 2.25 8.68
N SER A 100 1.86 1.46 9.61
CA SER A 100 0.46 1.02 9.60
C SER A 100 -0.37 1.74 10.66
N CYS A 101 -1.68 1.87 10.41
CA CYS A 101 -2.64 2.11 11.47
C CYS A 101 -2.60 0.96 12.47
N SER A 102 -2.58 1.29 13.77
CA SER A 102 -2.48 0.27 14.81
C SER A 102 -3.83 -0.39 15.06
N THR A 103 -4.00 -1.63 14.61
CA THR A 103 -5.14 -2.47 15.00
C THR A 103 -5.13 -2.72 16.52
N MET A 104 -3.96 -2.97 17.09
CA MET A 104 -3.84 -3.31 18.52
C MET A 104 -4.28 -2.20 19.48
N HIS A 105 -4.00 -0.93 19.11
CA HIS A 105 -4.31 0.22 19.98
C HIS A 105 -5.63 0.89 19.64
N LYS A 106 -6.19 0.68 18.45
CA LYS A 106 -7.32 1.46 17.93
C LYS A 106 -8.48 0.60 17.43
N ILE A 107 -8.44 -0.72 17.62
CA ILE A 107 -9.48 -1.63 17.15
C ILE A 107 -10.87 -1.25 17.68
N HIS A 108 -10.95 -0.70 18.88
CA HIS A 108 -12.19 -0.28 19.54
C HIS A 108 -12.63 1.16 19.20
N ALA A 109 -11.83 1.92 18.43
CA ALA A 109 -12.02 3.37 18.29
C ALA A 109 -13.28 3.76 17.52
N LYS A 110 -13.77 2.90 16.63
CA LYS A 110 -15.04 3.07 15.91
C LYS A 110 -15.82 1.78 15.91
N GLU A 111 -17.10 1.87 15.61
CA GLU A 111 -17.97 0.75 15.35
C GLU A 111 -17.53 0.03 14.05
N PHE A 112 -17.66 -1.29 14.04
CA PHE A 112 -17.38 -2.11 12.86
C PHE A 112 -18.54 -2.08 11.90
N GLU A 113 -18.23 -1.90 10.63
CA GLU A 113 -19.18 -1.90 9.51
C GLU A 113 -18.66 -2.85 8.42
N LEU A 114 -19.54 -3.25 7.49
CA LEU A 114 -19.16 -4.15 6.40
C LEU A 114 -18.01 -3.60 5.54
N ASP A 115 -17.98 -2.27 5.33
CA ASP A 115 -16.94 -1.58 4.56
C ASP A 115 -15.54 -1.63 5.22
N ASP A 116 -15.45 -2.01 6.50
CA ASP A 116 -14.17 -2.27 7.16
C ASP A 116 -13.52 -3.58 6.70
N PHE A 117 -14.22 -4.38 5.93
CA PHE A 117 -13.79 -5.70 5.48
C PHE A 117 -13.84 -5.78 3.95
N SER A 118 -12.86 -6.44 3.35
CA SER A 118 -12.96 -6.87 1.95
C SER A 118 -14.03 -7.95 1.83
N HIS A 119 -15.07 -7.68 1.05
CA HIS A 119 -16.25 -8.54 0.93
C HIS A 119 -16.73 -8.68 -0.52
N GLU A 120 -16.00 -8.11 -1.49
CA GLU A 120 -16.40 -7.99 -2.90
C GLU A 120 -16.66 -9.33 -3.58
N HIS A 121 -16.06 -10.41 -3.09
CA HIS A 121 -16.22 -11.77 -3.62
C HIS A 121 -17.09 -12.66 -2.73
N LEU A 122 -17.67 -12.12 -1.66
CA LEU A 122 -18.61 -12.89 -0.84
C LEU A 122 -19.94 -13.07 -1.59
N ILE A 123 -20.48 -14.28 -1.56
CA ILE A 123 -21.87 -14.54 -1.97
C ILE A 123 -22.83 -14.02 -0.90
N SER A 124 -24.12 -13.95 -1.20
CA SER A 124 -25.15 -13.39 -0.30
C SER A 124 -25.10 -13.97 1.10
N GLU A 125 -24.97 -15.28 1.23
CA GLU A 125 -24.88 -15.98 2.52
C GLU A 125 -23.62 -15.59 3.30
N GLY A 126 -22.49 -15.32 2.59
CA GLY A 126 -21.26 -14.83 3.22
C GLY A 126 -21.42 -13.41 3.76
N VAL A 127 -22.11 -12.55 3.02
CA VAL A 127 -22.45 -11.17 3.46
C VAL A 127 -23.41 -11.21 4.66
N GLU A 128 -24.41 -12.09 4.65
CA GLU A 128 -25.32 -12.30 5.80
C GLU A 128 -24.55 -12.74 7.05
N ILE A 129 -23.62 -13.68 6.92
CA ILE A 129 -22.77 -14.10 8.05
C ILE A 129 -21.96 -12.92 8.62
N MET A 130 -21.42 -12.07 7.77
CA MET A 130 -20.71 -10.87 8.23
C MET A 130 -21.64 -9.93 9.00
N ASN A 131 -22.81 -9.62 8.44
CA ASN A 131 -23.74 -8.64 8.99
C ASN A 131 -24.49 -9.14 10.23
N ASP A 132 -24.85 -10.43 10.28
CA ASP A 132 -25.72 -10.96 11.32
C ASP A 132 -24.95 -11.59 12.49
N TYR A 133 -23.67 -11.97 12.27
CA TYR A 133 -22.90 -12.66 13.31
C TYR A 133 -21.54 -12.01 13.60
N ILE A 134 -20.68 -11.78 12.59
CA ILE A 134 -19.30 -11.36 12.83
C ILE A 134 -19.24 -9.90 13.29
N ILE A 135 -19.85 -9.00 12.54
CA ILE A 135 -19.88 -7.57 12.87
C ILE A 135 -20.59 -7.30 14.20
N PRO A 136 -21.78 -7.86 14.46
CA PRO A 136 -22.43 -7.74 15.76
C PRO A 136 -21.60 -8.29 16.92
N ALA A 137 -20.92 -9.44 16.75
CA ALA A 137 -20.05 -9.99 17.78
C ALA A 137 -18.86 -9.07 18.10
N LEU A 138 -18.22 -8.51 17.08
CA LEU A 138 -17.14 -7.53 17.26
C LEU A 138 -17.62 -6.25 17.93
N ASN A 139 -18.78 -5.73 17.53
CA ASN A 139 -19.39 -4.53 18.12
C ASN A 139 -19.82 -4.77 19.56
N SER A 140 -20.40 -5.93 19.89
CA SER A 140 -20.71 -6.31 21.27
C SER A 140 -19.44 -6.33 22.15
N CYS A 141 -18.35 -6.94 21.66
CA CYS A 141 -17.08 -6.89 22.38
C CYS A 141 -16.55 -5.45 22.54
N ARG A 142 -16.72 -4.61 21.52
CA ARG A 142 -16.34 -3.20 21.58
C ARG A 142 -17.13 -2.43 22.62
N GLU A 143 -18.45 -2.60 22.67
CA GLU A 143 -19.33 -1.98 23.67
C GLU A 143 -18.94 -2.39 25.08
N ILE A 144 -18.75 -3.69 25.33
CA ILE A 144 -18.27 -4.21 26.61
C ILE A 144 -16.89 -3.60 26.95
N TYR A 145 -15.98 -3.49 25.97
CA TYR A 145 -14.67 -2.88 26.20
C TYR A 145 -14.77 -1.41 26.61
N MET A 146 -15.69 -0.66 26.00
CA MET A 146 -15.87 0.77 26.29
C MET A 146 -16.51 1.01 27.67
N ASP A 147 -17.43 0.15 28.08
CA ASP A 147 -18.19 0.27 29.34
C ASP A 147 -17.80 -0.79 30.38
N PHE A 148 -16.59 -1.34 30.28
CA PHE A 148 -16.15 -2.50 31.06
C PHE A 148 -16.28 -2.28 32.57
N ASP A 149 -15.82 -1.13 33.08
CA ASP A 149 -15.77 -0.86 34.52
C ASP A 149 -17.17 -0.86 35.13
N HIS A 150 -18.12 -0.20 34.48
CA HIS A 150 -19.54 -0.19 34.90
C HIS A 150 -20.16 -1.59 34.86
N LEU A 151 -20.05 -2.31 33.75
CA LEU A 151 -20.62 -3.66 33.58
C LEU A 151 -19.98 -4.66 34.57
N HIS A 152 -18.71 -4.49 34.92
CA HIS A 152 -18.03 -5.33 35.89
C HIS A 152 -18.55 -5.06 37.32
N GLU A 153 -18.73 -3.80 37.71
CA GLU A 153 -19.30 -3.41 39.01
C GLU A 153 -20.73 -3.92 39.21
N GLU A 154 -21.56 -3.88 38.16
CA GLU A 154 -22.94 -4.37 38.18
C GLU A 154 -23.04 -5.91 38.06
N GLY A 155 -21.92 -6.64 37.90
CA GLY A 155 -21.89 -8.09 37.76
C GLY A 155 -22.54 -8.61 36.48
N MET A 156 -22.59 -7.81 35.41
CA MET A 156 -23.22 -8.14 34.14
C MET A 156 -22.30 -8.86 33.17
N LEU A 157 -21.02 -9.01 33.49
CA LEU A 157 -20.04 -9.67 32.61
C LEU A 157 -19.97 -11.19 32.87
N SER A 158 -19.58 -11.92 31.82
CA SER A 158 -19.20 -13.33 31.97
C SER A 158 -18.06 -13.45 32.99
N PRO A 159 -18.10 -14.46 33.90
CA PRO A 159 -17.04 -14.70 34.88
C PRO A 159 -15.63 -14.86 34.26
N GLU A 160 -15.55 -15.17 32.97
CA GLU A 160 -14.29 -15.31 32.21
C GLU A 160 -13.66 -13.97 31.85
N LEU A 161 -14.44 -12.88 31.84
CA LEU A 161 -14.00 -11.53 31.53
C LEU A 161 -13.60 -10.81 32.83
N THR A 162 -12.37 -11.05 33.27
CA THR A 162 -11.87 -10.56 34.57
C THR A 162 -11.26 -9.16 34.47
N CYS A 163 -10.86 -8.75 33.27
CA CYS A 163 -10.29 -7.44 33.01
C CYS A 163 -10.58 -6.97 31.57
N LYS A 164 -10.46 -5.68 31.37
CA LYS A 164 -10.66 -5.03 30.06
C LYS A 164 -9.82 -5.66 28.93
N LYS A 165 -8.66 -6.21 29.26
CA LYS A 165 -7.78 -6.88 28.31
C LYS A 165 -8.38 -8.19 27.80
N ASP A 166 -9.19 -8.90 28.60
CA ASP A 166 -9.84 -10.14 28.16
C ASP A 166 -10.85 -9.84 27.05
N VAL A 167 -11.58 -8.75 27.15
CA VAL A 167 -12.50 -8.26 26.10
C VAL A 167 -11.75 -7.83 24.85
N TRP A 168 -10.61 -7.14 25.02
CA TRP A 168 -9.76 -6.76 23.90
C TRP A 168 -9.28 -7.98 23.13
N TRP A 169 -8.91 -9.09 23.82
CA TRP A 169 -8.53 -10.34 23.18
C TRP A 169 -9.65 -10.94 22.32
N GLN A 170 -10.92 -10.82 22.76
CA GLN A 170 -12.04 -11.30 21.94
C GLN A 170 -12.07 -10.56 20.59
N MET A 171 -11.97 -9.24 20.58
CA MET A 171 -11.94 -8.47 19.33
C MET A 171 -10.77 -8.87 18.44
N ILE A 172 -9.55 -9.03 18.99
CA ILE A 172 -8.36 -9.36 18.20
C ILE A 172 -8.43 -10.77 17.59
N GLN A 173 -8.90 -11.76 18.35
CA GLN A 173 -8.94 -13.15 17.91
C GLN A 173 -10.11 -13.47 16.99
N LEU A 174 -11.23 -12.75 17.12
CA LEU A 174 -12.38 -12.88 16.25
C LEU A 174 -12.24 -12.08 14.95
N LEU A 175 -11.27 -11.16 14.86
CA LEU A 175 -11.10 -10.29 13.70
C LEU A 175 -10.75 -11.10 12.45
N PRO A 176 -11.60 -11.09 11.40
CA PRO A 176 -11.31 -11.80 10.15
C PRO A 176 -10.10 -11.23 9.43
N SER A 177 -9.40 -12.06 8.67
CA SER A 177 -8.27 -11.61 7.84
C SER A 177 -8.68 -10.70 6.66
N SER A 178 -9.98 -10.59 6.39
CA SER A 178 -10.57 -9.63 5.44
C SER A 178 -10.64 -8.20 5.97
N TYR A 179 -10.35 -7.97 7.26
CA TYR A 179 -10.30 -6.63 7.84
C TYR A 179 -9.28 -5.75 7.12
N ASN A 180 -9.72 -4.57 6.67
CA ASN A 180 -8.89 -3.61 5.94
C ASN A 180 -8.03 -2.81 6.90
N GLN A 181 -6.74 -2.78 6.63
CA GLN A 181 -5.76 -1.99 7.37
C GLN A 181 -5.08 -0.98 6.45
N LYS A 182 -5.12 0.28 6.84
CA LYS A 182 -4.44 1.34 6.11
C LYS A 182 -2.95 1.38 6.50
N ARG A 183 -2.08 1.41 5.48
CA ARG A 183 -0.63 1.60 5.66
C ARG A 183 -0.10 2.63 4.65
N THR A 184 0.79 3.49 5.10
CA THR A 184 1.63 4.29 4.20
C THR A 184 2.94 3.57 4.01
N ILE A 185 3.32 3.32 2.77
CA ILE A 185 4.54 2.62 2.39
C ILE A 185 5.40 3.49 1.48
N ASN A 186 6.70 3.38 1.65
CA ASN A 186 7.68 3.87 0.69
C ASN A 186 8.21 2.69 -0.11
N LEU A 187 8.22 2.83 -1.41
CA LEU A 187 8.77 1.90 -2.39
C LEU A 187 9.75 2.65 -3.29
N ASN A 188 10.66 1.93 -3.94
CA ASN A 188 11.39 2.48 -5.06
C ASN A 188 10.94 1.85 -6.39
N TYR A 189 11.32 2.46 -7.52
CA TYR A 189 10.90 2.01 -8.84
C TYR A 189 11.35 0.57 -9.16
N GLU A 190 12.50 0.13 -8.65
CA GLU A 190 12.93 -1.27 -8.85
C GLU A 190 11.97 -2.25 -8.18
N VAL A 191 11.53 -1.96 -6.95
CA VAL A 191 10.52 -2.77 -6.23
C VAL A 191 9.18 -2.72 -6.94
N CYS A 192 8.76 -1.55 -7.42
CA CYS A 192 7.53 -1.42 -8.22
C CYS A 192 7.57 -2.31 -9.48
N MET A 193 8.66 -2.25 -10.25
CA MET A 193 8.87 -3.10 -11.42
C MET A 193 8.87 -4.60 -11.07
N LYS A 194 9.46 -4.98 -9.94
CA LYS A 194 9.48 -6.35 -9.45
C LYS A 194 8.08 -6.82 -9.08
N ILE A 195 7.33 -6.02 -8.31
CA ILE A 195 5.95 -6.32 -7.94
C ILE A 195 5.12 -6.56 -9.20
N TRP A 196 5.16 -5.65 -10.17
CA TRP A 196 4.40 -5.81 -11.40
C TRP A 196 4.75 -7.11 -12.13
N LYS A 197 6.04 -7.43 -12.31
CA LYS A 197 6.48 -8.66 -12.99
C LYS A 197 5.99 -9.93 -12.31
N GLU A 198 5.91 -9.92 -10.97
CA GLU A 198 5.54 -11.10 -10.18
C GLU A 198 4.02 -11.22 -9.95
N ARG A 199 3.26 -10.11 -10.05
CA ARG A 199 1.89 -10.03 -9.54
C ARG A 199 0.82 -9.61 -10.55
N HIS A 200 1.15 -9.14 -11.75
CA HIS A 200 0.15 -8.69 -12.73
C HIS A 200 -0.84 -9.78 -13.17
N ASN A 201 -0.52 -11.06 -13.02
CA ASN A 201 -1.38 -12.21 -13.27
C ASN A 201 -1.70 -13.00 -11.98
N HIS A 202 -1.68 -12.34 -10.81
CA HIS A 202 -1.93 -13.02 -9.54
C HIS A 202 -3.43 -13.34 -9.37
N LYS A 203 -3.75 -14.35 -8.51
CA LYS A 203 -5.14 -14.77 -8.24
C LYS A 203 -5.95 -13.75 -7.43
N LEU A 204 -5.28 -12.93 -6.60
CA LEU A 204 -5.93 -11.89 -5.81
C LEU A 204 -6.01 -10.62 -6.64
N ASP A 205 -7.24 -10.14 -6.87
CA ASP A 205 -7.52 -8.96 -7.71
C ASP A 205 -6.93 -7.67 -7.13
N GLU A 206 -6.71 -7.63 -5.82
CA GLU A 206 -6.00 -6.54 -5.14
C GLU A 206 -4.61 -6.29 -5.75
N TRP A 207 -3.93 -7.33 -6.20
CA TRP A 207 -2.65 -7.18 -6.91
C TRP A 207 -2.80 -6.53 -8.27
N HIS A 208 -3.91 -6.79 -8.99
CA HIS A 208 -4.18 -6.15 -10.27
C HIS A 208 -4.34 -4.63 -10.06
N THR A 209 -5.11 -4.23 -9.05
CA THR A 209 -5.28 -2.81 -8.69
C THR A 209 -3.95 -2.12 -8.39
N LEU A 210 -3.06 -2.77 -7.61
CA LEU A 210 -1.72 -2.21 -7.35
C LEU A 210 -0.84 -2.20 -8.61
N CYS A 211 -0.91 -3.24 -9.44
CA CYS A 211 -0.15 -3.31 -10.69
C CYS A 211 -0.59 -2.23 -11.69
N ASP A 212 -1.89 -1.94 -11.79
CA ASP A 212 -2.42 -0.86 -12.62
C ASP A 212 -1.95 0.51 -12.11
N PHE A 213 -1.98 0.71 -10.79
CA PHE A 213 -1.40 1.90 -10.16
C PHE A 213 0.09 2.04 -10.50
N ILE A 214 0.89 0.98 -10.38
CA ILE A 214 2.32 1.00 -10.71
C ILE A 214 2.52 1.38 -12.17
N MET A 215 1.73 0.84 -13.09
CA MET A 215 1.82 1.20 -14.51
C MET A 215 1.37 2.63 -14.81
N GLY A 216 0.59 3.24 -13.93
CA GLY A 216 0.21 4.66 -14.00
C GLY A 216 1.31 5.62 -13.48
N LEU A 217 2.36 5.13 -12.83
CA LEU A 217 3.46 5.98 -12.35
C LEU A 217 4.22 6.62 -13.52
N PRO A 218 4.74 7.85 -13.34
CA PRO A 218 5.47 8.58 -14.39
C PRO A 218 6.57 7.74 -15.03
N PHE A 219 6.59 7.67 -16.35
CA PHE A 219 7.61 6.96 -17.16
C PHE A 219 7.73 5.45 -16.92
N MET A 220 6.90 4.84 -16.04
CA MET A 220 7.05 3.42 -15.68
C MET A 220 6.87 2.50 -16.89
N LYS A 221 5.81 2.72 -17.69
CA LYS A 221 5.55 1.94 -18.92
C LYS A 221 6.70 2.04 -19.90
N ASP A 222 7.18 3.26 -20.13
CA ASP A 222 8.25 3.54 -21.08
C ASP A 222 9.55 2.88 -20.65
N ILE A 223 9.94 3.01 -19.37
CA ILE A 223 11.15 2.38 -18.82
C ILE A 223 11.08 0.84 -18.93
N MET A 224 9.92 0.26 -18.70
CA MET A 224 9.71 -1.19 -18.76
C MET A 224 9.43 -1.72 -20.17
N LYS A 225 9.17 -0.87 -21.15
CA LYS A 225 8.75 -1.22 -22.53
C LYS A 225 7.51 -2.12 -22.54
N VAL A 226 6.50 -1.78 -21.76
CA VAL A 226 5.23 -2.51 -21.70
C VAL A 226 4.28 -1.91 -22.71
N GLY A 227 3.87 -2.70 -23.71
CA GLY A 227 2.95 -2.29 -24.77
C GLY A 227 3.62 -1.94 -26.11
N GLU A 228 4.92 -2.17 -26.25
CA GLU A 228 5.63 -2.17 -27.53
C GLU A 228 5.63 -3.55 -28.19
#